data_3591df559879661a672a003cf05a0600
#
_entry.id   3591df559879661a672a003cf05a0600
#
_cell.length_a   1.000
_cell.length_b   1.000
_cell.length_c   1.000
_cell.angle_alpha   90.00
_cell.angle_beta   90.00
_cell.angle_gamma   90.00
#
_symmetry.space_group_name_H-M   'P 1'
#
loop_
_entity.id
_entity.type
_entity.pdbx_description
1 polymer ?
#
loop_
_entity_poly.entity_id
_entity_poly.type
_entity_poly.pdbx_seq_one_letter_code
_entity_poly.pdbx_strand_id
1 'polypeptide(L)'
;MKHIAIITDDPGWHGIELHNAFANKGYSCTNVSLTDCHIDINDKNKSNKSSLYIPGFDNALPDGVFVRGVPGGTLEEVVFYLDILHALQELKILVYNSARAIERSVDKGMTSFLLDLADIATPPTWVGNDVHQAYSFIRRELAMGNKVVAKPLFGSQGKDLQLISKPEDITNFTVYNKIYYLQRFIETGIDSAFDWRLFVIGDQVVAAMRREGVDWISNVANGGKCYSAVVNDQFAEIAKEAVKAVDMHYAGVDVMQDQNGELWVTEVNSIPAWKGLQSVNNLVVADKLVENFVYCMQSQAKINLAS
;
A
#
# COMPACT_ATOMS: atom_id res chain seq x y z
N MET A 1 13.75 26.41 8.93
CA MET A 1 13.64 25.35 7.89
C MET A 1 12.61 24.36 8.40
N LYS A 2 11.64 23.95 7.58
CA LYS A 2 10.66 22.93 7.98
C LYS A 2 11.34 21.58 8.10
N HIS A 3 10.92 20.78 9.10
CA HIS A 3 11.56 19.53 9.47
C HIS A 3 10.54 18.37 9.38
N ILE A 4 10.84 17.38 8.56
CA ILE A 4 9.95 16.27 8.21
C ILE A 4 10.41 14.98 8.90
N ALA A 5 9.47 14.24 9.48
CA ALA A 5 9.74 12.88 9.93
C ALA A 5 9.48 11.89 8.79
N ILE A 6 10.47 11.05 8.48
CA ILE A 6 10.31 9.90 7.58
C ILE A 6 10.17 8.66 8.47
N ILE A 7 8.97 8.14 8.55
CA ILE A 7 8.68 6.95 9.36
C ILE A 7 9.19 5.69 8.65
N THR A 8 10.20 5.04 9.23
CA THR A 8 10.82 3.84 8.67
C THR A 8 11.76 3.17 9.67
N ASP A 9 11.81 1.85 9.69
CA ASP A 9 12.81 1.05 10.42
C ASP A 9 14.04 0.73 9.55
N ASP A 10 13.85 0.78 8.22
CA ASP A 10 14.91 0.58 7.23
C ASP A 10 14.85 1.68 6.18
N PRO A 11 15.66 2.74 6.31
CA PRO A 11 15.70 3.81 5.32
C PRO A 11 16.18 3.31 3.96
N GLY A 12 17.16 2.44 3.90
CA GLY A 12 17.70 1.84 2.68
C GLY A 12 17.82 2.80 1.51
N TRP A 13 17.72 2.28 0.28
CA TRP A 13 17.76 3.10 -0.94
C TRP A 13 16.61 4.13 -1.00
N HIS A 14 15.38 3.74 -0.64
CA HIS A 14 14.21 4.62 -0.69
C HIS A 14 14.32 5.80 0.26
N GLY A 15 14.87 5.60 1.47
CA GLY A 15 15.11 6.67 2.42
C GLY A 15 16.13 7.67 1.91
N ILE A 16 17.23 7.20 1.30
CA ILE A 16 18.26 8.07 0.70
C ILE A 16 17.63 8.95 -0.40
N GLU A 17 16.85 8.37 -1.31
CA GLU A 17 16.18 9.11 -2.38
C GLU A 17 15.21 10.18 -1.82
N LEU A 18 14.44 9.85 -0.79
CA LEU A 18 13.54 10.81 -0.14
C LEU A 18 14.32 11.95 0.55
N HIS A 19 15.38 11.63 1.30
CA HIS A 19 16.23 12.66 1.93
C HIS A 19 16.78 13.63 0.89
N ASN A 20 17.30 13.13 -0.24
CA ASN A 20 17.80 13.94 -1.33
C ASN A 20 16.71 14.84 -1.92
N ALA A 21 15.53 14.27 -2.21
CA ALA A 21 14.40 15.00 -2.79
C ALA A 21 13.87 16.09 -1.85
N PHE A 22 13.77 15.82 -0.54
CA PHE A 22 13.39 16.82 0.45
C PHE A 22 14.45 17.92 0.59
N ALA A 23 15.73 17.56 0.64
CA ALA A 23 16.83 18.52 0.72
C ALA A 23 16.85 19.47 -0.50
N ASN A 24 16.62 18.93 -1.70
CA ASN A 24 16.49 19.72 -2.95
C ASN A 24 15.33 20.74 -2.89
N LYS A 25 14.31 20.48 -2.07
CA LYS A 25 13.18 21.40 -1.85
C LYS A 25 13.36 22.30 -0.61
N GLY A 26 14.51 22.25 0.07
CA GLY A 26 14.84 23.08 1.23
C GLY A 26 14.22 22.58 2.55
N TYR A 27 13.92 21.30 2.67
CA TYR A 27 13.43 20.65 3.90
C TYR A 27 14.54 19.83 4.54
N SER A 28 14.55 19.75 5.88
CA SER A 28 15.35 18.78 6.62
C SER A 28 14.48 17.55 6.94
N CYS A 29 15.12 16.38 7.07
CA CYS A 29 14.43 15.14 7.40
C CYS A 29 15.16 14.40 8.52
N THR A 30 14.38 13.70 9.37
CA THR A 30 14.86 12.71 10.33
C THR A 30 14.10 11.39 10.11
N ASN A 31 14.84 10.29 10.03
CA ASN A 31 14.22 8.96 10.06
C ASN A 31 13.78 8.63 11.48
N VAL A 32 12.57 8.11 11.62
CA VAL A 32 11.94 7.79 12.90
C VAL A 32 11.35 6.40 12.82
N SER A 33 11.67 5.53 13.80
CA SER A 33 10.95 4.28 14.02
C SER A 33 9.73 4.53 14.90
N LEU A 34 8.60 3.93 14.55
CA LEU A 34 7.40 3.97 15.40
C LEU A 34 7.61 3.21 16.72
N THR A 35 8.56 2.27 16.76
CA THR A 35 8.91 1.53 17.98
C THR A 35 9.52 2.43 19.06
N ASP A 36 10.10 3.56 18.68
CA ASP A 36 10.76 4.51 19.58
C ASP A 36 9.84 5.68 19.98
N CYS A 37 8.64 5.73 19.40
CA CYS A 37 7.63 6.74 19.72
C CYS A 37 6.82 6.31 20.94
N HIS A 38 6.29 7.29 21.70
CA HIS A 38 5.36 7.00 22.78
C HIS A 38 4.39 8.14 23.06
N ILE A 39 3.30 7.80 23.73
CA ILE A 39 2.29 8.75 24.24
C ILE A 39 2.44 8.81 25.76
N ASP A 40 2.56 10.02 26.28
CA ASP A 40 2.70 10.30 27.69
C ASP A 40 1.72 11.39 28.12
N ILE A 41 0.68 11.01 28.81
CA ILE A 41 -0.46 11.85 29.13
C ILE A 41 -0.30 12.48 30.50
N ASN A 42 -0.56 13.81 30.59
CA ASN A 42 -0.57 14.56 31.85
C ASN A 42 0.78 14.64 32.62
N ASP A 43 1.91 14.34 31.99
CA ASP A 43 3.22 14.62 32.62
C ASP A 43 3.51 16.13 32.63
N LYS A 44 3.49 16.73 33.82
CA LYS A 44 3.73 18.15 34.03
C LYS A 44 5.21 18.56 33.94
N ASN A 45 6.12 17.57 33.92
CA ASN A 45 7.57 17.79 33.91
C ASN A 45 8.16 17.87 32.50
N LYS A 46 7.34 17.76 31.46
CA LYS A 46 7.82 17.76 30.07
C LYS A 46 8.34 19.12 29.64
N SER A 47 9.48 19.09 28.99
CA SER A 47 10.02 20.24 28.24
C SER A 47 9.16 20.60 27.03
N ASN A 48 8.50 19.60 26.43
CA ASN A 48 7.55 19.75 25.32
C ASN A 48 6.11 19.56 25.84
N LYS A 49 5.21 20.50 25.50
CA LYS A 49 3.79 20.45 25.90
C LYS A 49 2.97 19.36 25.17
N SER A 50 3.56 18.66 24.21
CA SER A 50 2.88 17.59 23.49
C SER A 50 2.83 16.31 24.32
N SER A 51 1.68 15.63 24.30
CA SER A 51 1.55 14.26 24.86
C SER A 51 2.21 13.21 23.98
N LEU A 52 2.63 13.55 22.77
CA LEU A 52 3.24 12.65 21.80
C LEU A 52 4.75 12.91 21.72
N TYR A 53 5.55 11.87 21.90
CA TYR A 53 6.99 11.90 21.74
C TYR A 53 7.39 11.26 20.41
N ILE A 54 8.15 11.99 19.62
CA ILE A 54 8.72 11.55 18.34
C ILE A 54 10.25 11.78 18.41
N PRO A 55 11.07 10.73 18.31
CA PRO A 55 12.53 10.87 18.37
C PRO A 55 13.09 11.89 17.37
N GLY A 56 14.00 12.74 17.82
CA GLY A 56 14.58 13.81 16.99
C GLY A 56 13.70 15.06 16.85
N PHE A 57 12.54 15.10 17.54
CA PHE A 57 11.61 16.22 17.55
C PHE A 57 11.30 16.70 18.99
N ASP A 58 12.33 16.76 19.82
CA ASP A 58 12.22 17.02 21.27
C ASP A 58 11.63 18.38 21.62
N ASN A 59 11.83 19.40 20.78
CA ASN A 59 11.38 20.76 21.02
C ASN A 59 10.09 21.14 20.31
N ALA A 60 9.75 20.45 19.23
CA ALA A 60 8.54 20.68 18.44
C ALA A 60 8.24 19.45 17.60
N LEU A 61 6.96 19.16 17.39
CA LEU A 61 6.53 18.09 16.50
C LEU A 61 6.98 18.36 15.04
N PRO A 62 7.07 17.32 14.19
CA PRO A 62 7.43 17.47 12.78
C PRO A 62 6.42 18.37 12.05
N ASP A 63 6.88 19.12 11.05
CA ASP A 63 6.01 19.92 10.17
C ASP A 63 5.13 19.04 9.26
N GLY A 64 5.52 17.77 9.07
CA GLY A 64 4.80 16.77 8.32
C GLY A 64 5.48 15.40 8.45
N VAL A 65 4.76 14.35 8.13
CA VAL A 65 5.20 12.96 8.30
C VAL A 65 5.04 12.20 7.00
N PHE A 66 6.13 11.62 6.51
CA PHE A 66 6.14 10.73 5.35
C PHE A 66 6.30 9.29 5.81
N VAL A 67 5.28 8.44 5.59
CA VAL A 67 5.30 7.05 6.06
C VAL A 67 5.90 6.14 4.98
N ARG A 68 7.00 5.48 5.31
CA ARG A 68 7.68 4.48 4.48
C ARG A 68 7.63 3.06 5.03
N GLY A 69 7.20 2.92 6.27
CA GLY A 69 7.04 1.63 6.92
C GLY A 69 6.22 1.76 8.18
N VAL A 70 5.45 0.73 8.49
CA VAL A 70 4.87 0.50 9.81
C VAL A 70 5.41 -0.85 10.25
N PRO A 71 6.04 -0.94 11.43
CA PRO A 71 6.58 -2.20 11.92
C PRO A 71 5.49 -3.27 12.03
N GLY A 72 5.85 -4.51 11.71
CA GLY A 72 5.02 -5.66 12.06
C GLY A 72 5.13 -5.98 13.55
N GLY A 73 4.19 -6.79 14.07
CA GLY A 73 4.19 -7.19 15.47
C GLY A 73 2.91 -7.91 15.87
N THR A 74 2.66 -7.96 17.17
CA THR A 74 1.37 -8.36 17.73
C THR A 74 0.28 -7.37 17.33
N LEU A 75 -0.98 -7.71 17.54
CA LEU A 75 -2.10 -6.80 17.28
C LEU A 75 -1.95 -5.50 18.07
N GLU A 76 -1.57 -5.60 19.35
CA GLU A 76 -1.40 -4.45 20.24
C GLU A 76 -0.27 -3.52 19.74
N GLU A 77 0.85 -4.08 19.29
CA GLU A 77 1.96 -3.29 18.74
C GLU A 77 1.54 -2.56 17.47
N VAL A 78 0.93 -3.27 16.52
CA VAL A 78 0.52 -2.66 15.24
C VAL A 78 -0.55 -1.59 15.46
N VAL A 79 -1.54 -1.82 16.32
CA VAL A 79 -2.55 -0.82 16.70
C VAL A 79 -1.88 0.40 17.33
N PHE A 80 -0.94 0.20 18.27
CA PHE A 80 -0.22 1.31 18.90
C PHE A 80 0.59 2.13 17.88
N TYR A 81 1.28 1.51 16.92
CA TYR A 81 2.00 2.23 15.87
C TYR A 81 1.08 3.07 14.99
N LEU A 82 -0.10 2.54 14.69
CA LEU A 82 -1.12 3.30 13.95
C LEU A 82 -1.72 4.43 14.80
N ASP A 83 -1.88 4.23 16.12
CA ASP A 83 -2.35 5.28 17.04
C ASP A 83 -1.38 6.48 17.09
N ILE A 84 -0.06 6.25 16.97
CA ILE A 84 0.92 7.34 16.82
C ILE A 84 0.63 8.18 15.56
N LEU A 85 0.35 7.50 14.44
CA LEU A 85 0.03 8.19 13.18
C LEU A 85 -1.33 8.91 13.27
N HIS A 86 -2.33 8.31 13.88
CA HIS A 86 -3.62 8.94 14.16
C HIS A 86 -3.48 10.16 15.07
N ALA A 87 -2.68 10.05 16.14
CA ALA A 87 -2.42 11.16 17.06
C ALA A 87 -1.77 12.36 16.34
N LEU A 88 -0.83 12.11 15.42
CA LEU A 88 -0.26 13.16 14.57
C LEU A 88 -1.32 13.86 13.71
N GLN A 89 -2.27 13.10 13.14
CA GLN A 89 -3.37 13.65 12.36
C GLN A 89 -4.35 14.47 13.22
N GLU A 90 -4.66 14.01 14.45
CA GLU A 90 -5.46 14.80 15.40
C GLU A 90 -4.77 16.12 15.76
N LEU A 91 -3.45 16.14 15.84
CA LEU A 91 -2.65 17.33 16.03
C LEU A 91 -2.50 18.18 14.74
N LYS A 92 -3.25 17.84 13.67
CA LYS A 92 -3.30 18.53 12.38
C LYS A 92 -1.96 18.52 11.62
N ILE A 93 -1.14 17.51 11.87
CA ILE A 93 0.08 17.25 11.12
C ILE A 93 -0.25 16.34 9.93
N LEU A 94 0.23 16.69 8.75
CA LEU A 94 0.07 15.83 7.58
C LEU A 94 0.79 14.48 7.80
N VAL A 95 0.07 13.39 7.68
CA VAL A 95 0.59 12.02 7.61
C VAL A 95 0.32 11.47 6.21
N TYR A 96 1.38 11.14 5.49
CA TYR A 96 1.33 10.82 4.05
C TYR A 96 1.90 9.40 3.78
N ASN A 97 1.11 8.35 3.49
CA ASN A 97 -0.34 8.23 3.53
C ASN A 97 -0.88 8.28 4.97
N SER A 98 -2.16 8.63 5.10
CA SER A 98 -2.85 8.65 6.38
C SER A 98 -2.86 7.26 7.05
N ALA A 99 -2.93 7.23 8.39
CA ALA A 99 -3.05 5.97 9.14
C ALA A 99 -4.22 5.13 8.62
N ARG A 100 -5.39 5.74 8.40
CA ARG A 100 -6.58 5.07 7.88
C ARG A 100 -6.39 4.48 6.48
N ALA A 101 -5.68 5.18 5.60
CA ALA A 101 -5.38 4.67 4.26
C ALA A 101 -4.43 3.46 4.32
N ILE A 102 -3.46 3.49 5.23
CA ILE A 102 -2.54 2.37 5.49
C ILE A 102 -3.32 1.16 6.01
N GLU A 103 -4.17 1.32 7.02
CA GLU A 103 -5.03 0.26 7.57
C GLU A 103 -5.85 -0.42 6.48
N ARG A 104 -6.52 0.37 5.63
CA ARG A 104 -7.34 -0.12 4.53
C ARG A 104 -6.56 -0.92 3.50
N SER A 105 -5.32 -0.53 3.22
CA SER A 105 -4.51 -1.17 2.17
C SER A 105 -3.80 -2.44 2.62
N VAL A 106 -3.42 -2.53 3.89
CA VAL A 106 -2.80 -3.76 4.41
C VAL A 106 -3.81 -4.88 4.59
N ASP A 107 -5.09 -4.53 4.79
CA ASP A 107 -6.22 -5.45 4.80
C ASP A 107 -6.75 -5.67 3.38
N LYS A 108 -6.36 -6.79 2.76
CA LYS A 108 -6.81 -7.15 1.41
C LYS A 108 -8.33 -7.28 1.29
N GLY A 109 -9.00 -7.73 2.37
CA GLY A 109 -10.45 -7.85 2.40
C GLY A 109 -11.13 -6.49 2.33
N MET A 110 -10.65 -5.53 3.15
CA MET A 110 -11.16 -4.16 3.13
C MET A 110 -10.85 -3.47 1.80
N THR A 111 -9.65 -3.63 1.26
CA THR A 111 -9.30 -3.09 -0.08
C THR A 111 -10.26 -3.62 -1.14
N SER A 112 -10.48 -4.94 -1.23
CA SER A 112 -11.40 -5.53 -2.22
C SER A 112 -12.83 -5.03 -2.04
N PHE A 113 -13.30 -4.89 -0.80
CA PHE A 113 -14.63 -4.36 -0.51
C PHE A 113 -14.78 -2.89 -0.95
N LEU A 114 -13.76 -2.06 -0.72
CA LEU A 114 -13.81 -0.65 -1.12
C LEU A 114 -13.74 -0.47 -2.64
N LEU A 115 -13.00 -1.32 -3.34
CA LEU A 115 -12.97 -1.34 -4.81
C LEU A 115 -14.34 -1.73 -5.37
N ASP A 116 -14.96 -2.80 -4.85
CA ASP A 116 -16.29 -3.24 -5.24
C ASP A 116 -17.36 -2.16 -4.97
N LEU A 117 -17.31 -1.53 -3.80
CA LEU A 117 -18.21 -0.43 -3.44
C LEU A 117 -18.10 0.80 -4.36
N ALA A 118 -16.94 0.98 -4.97
CA ALA A 118 -16.67 2.05 -5.92
C ALA A 118 -16.87 1.63 -7.39
N ASP A 119 -17.49 0.46 -7.64
CA ASP A 119 -17.70 -0.12 -8.97
C ASP A 119 -16.39 -0.33 -9.78
N ILE A 120 -15.26 -0.51 -9.08
CA ILE A 120 -13.97 -0.78 -9.71
C ILE A 120 -13.80 -2.29 -9.88
N ALA A 121 -13.50 -2.71 -11.11
CA ALA A 121 -13.31 -4.12 -11.42
C ALA A 121 -12.16 -4.72 -10.58
N THR A 122 -12.53 -5.60 -9.64
CA THR A 122 -11.62 -6.42 -8.83
C THR A 122 -12.03 -7.88 -8.96
N PRO A 123 -11.09 -8.86 -8.93
CA PRO A 123 -11.47 -10.24 -9.13
C PRO A 123 -12.48 -10.72 -8.07
N PRO A 124 -13.49 -11.52 -8.43
CA PRO A 124 -14.43 -12.09 -7.49
C PRO A 124 -13.72 -12.67 -6.26
N THR A 125 -14.10 -12.19 -5.08
CA THR A 125 -13.39 -12.43 -3.83
C THR A 125 -14.38 -12.87 -2.75
N TRP A 126 -13.99 -13.81 -1.91
CA TRP A 126 -14.68 -14.18 -0.70
C TRP A 126 -13.75 -14.11 0.50
N VAL A 127 -14.19 -13.44 1.56
CA VAL A 127 -13.44 -13.29 2.81
C VAL A 127 -14.31 -13.68 3.99
N GLY A 128 -13.82 -14.55 4.87
CA GLY A 128 -14.55 -14.97 6.05
C GLY A 128 -13.84 -16.09 6.81
N ASN A 129 -14.51 -16.61 7.85
CA ASN A 129 -13.98 -17.67 8.71
C ASN A 129 -14.78 -18.98 8.64
N ASP A 130 -15.87 -19.02 7.85
CA ASP A 130 -16.69 -20.22 7.70
C ASP A 130 -16.09 -21.13 6.61
N VAL A 131 -15.62 -22.30 7.01
CA VAL A 131 -15.00 -23.29 6.13
C VAL A 131 -15.95 -23.82 5.04
N HIS A 132 -17.25 -23.97 5.36
CA HIS A 132 -18.23 -24.48 4.40
C HIS A 132 -18.52 -23.47 3.30
N GLN A 133 -18.63 -22.19 3.67
CA GLN A 133 -18.78 -21.09 2.72
C GLN A 133 -17.52 -20.94 1.86
N ALA A 134 -16.32 -21.01 2.46
CA ALA A 134 -15.06 -21.00 1.73
C ALA A 134 -14.99 -22.08 0.66
N TYR A 135 -15.32 -23.34 1.04
CA TYR A 135 -15.35 -24.45 0.10
C TYR A 135 -16.46 -24.29 -0.96
N SER A 136 -17.58 -23.69 -0.62
CA SER A 136 -18.66 -23.40 -1.56
C SER A 136 -18.21 -22.40 -2.62
N PHE A 137 -17.48 -21.34 -2.22
CA PHE A 137 -16.89 -20.40 -3.14
C PHE A 137 -15.90 -21.08 -4.10
N ILE A 138 -14.95 -21.87 -3.57
CA ILE A 138 -13.94 -22.56 -4.38
C ILE A 138 -14.62 -23.50 -5.39
N ARG A 139 -15.56 -24.34 -4.93
CA ARG A 139 -16.26 -25.28 -5.81
C ARG A 139 -17.04 -24.60 -6.93
N ARG A 140 -17.68 -23.47 -6.62
CA ARG A 140 -18.38 -22.66 -7.61
C ARG A 140 -17.43 -22.14 -8.69
N GLU A 141 -16.28 -21.57 -8.28
CA GLU A 141 -15.29 -21.04 -9.22
C GLU A 141 -14.70 -22.17 -10.09
N LEU A 142 -14.31 -23.29 -9.49
CA LEU A 142 -13.81 -24.47 -10.23
C LEU A 142 -14.86 -25.03 -11.20
N ALA A 143 -16.14 -25.07 -10.83
CA ALA A 143 -17.23 -25.55 -11.70
C ALA A 143 -17.45 -24.63 -12.91
N MET A 144 -17.09 -23.35 -12.82
CA MET A 144 -17.08 -22.39 -13.92
C MET A 144 -15.79 -22.43 -14.76
N GLY A 145 -14.84 -23.32 -14.42
CA GLY A 145 -13.55 -23.43 -15.10
C GLY A 145 -12.48 -22.44 -14.58
N ASN A 146 -12.79 -21.67 -13.53
CA ASN A 146 -11.84 -20.72 -12.94
C ASN A 146 -10.93 -21.41 -11.91
N LYS A 147 -9.73 -20.84 -11.70
CA LYS A 147 -8.87 -21.17 -10.57
C LYS A 147 -9.08 -20.16 -9.45
N VAL A 148 -8.66 -20.49 -8.23
CA VAL A 148 -8.76 -19.61 -7.05
C VAL A 148 -7.37 -19.45 -6.43
N VAL A 149 -7.05 -18.24 -6.01
CA VAL A 149 -5.85 -17.95 -5.21
C VAL A 149 -6.29 -17.75 -3.76
N ALA A 150 -5.73 -18.57 -2.86
CA ALA A 150 -5.81 -18.33 -1.42
C ALA A 150 -4.62 -17.45 -1.01
N LYS A 151 -4.90 -16.37 -0.27
CA LYS A 151 -3.91 -15.40 0.17
C LYS A 151 -4.02 -15.19 1.68
N PRO A 152 -2.93 -14.91 2.42
CA PRO A 152 -3.07 -14.38 3.76
C PRO A 152 -3.76 -13.00 3.70
N LEU A 153 -4.64 -12.71 4.66
CA LEU A 153 -5.34 -11.42 4.74
C LEU A 153 -4.33 -10.28 4.83
N PHE A 154 -3.35 -10.44 5.71
CA PHE A 154 -2.18 -9.55 5.84
C PHE A 154 -0.95 -10.24 5.24
N GLY A 155 -0.15 -9.52 4.49
CA GLY A 155 1.05 -10.05 3.86
C GLY A 155 1.41 -9.30 2.58
N SER A 156 2.65 -9.45 2.15
CA SER A 156 3.20 -8.74 0.99
C SER A 156 4.14 -9.64 0.17
N GLN A 157 4.60 -9.15 -0.96
CA GLN A 157 5.64 -9.76 -1.80
C GLN A 157 5.27 -11.15 -2.37
N GLY A 158 3.98 -11.51 -2.45
CA GLY A 158 3.56 -12.80 -2.99
C GLY A 158 3.91 -14.00 -2.10
N LYS A 159 4.23 -13.76 -0.81
CA LYS A 159 4.48 -14.84 0.15
C LYS A 159 3.19 -15.56 0.47
N ASP A 160 3.30 -16.88 0.64
CA ASP A 160 2.21 -17.74 1.11
C ASP A 160 0.95 -17.74 0.21
N LEU A 161 1.09 -17.35 -1.05
CA LEU A 161 0.03 -17.51 -2.03
C LEU A 161 -0.11 -18.97 -2.43
N GLN A 162 -1.35 -19.46 -2.52
CA GLN A 162 -1.66 -20.83 -2.89
C GLN A 162 -2.66 -20.85 -4.03
N LEU A 163 -2.33 -21.55 -5.12
CA LEU A 163 -3.21 -21.71 -6.27
C LEU A 163 -4.03 -22.99 -6.10
N ILE A 164 -5.34 -22.86 -6.20
CA ILE A 164 -6.32 -23.96 -6.16
C ILE A 164 -6.87 -24.08 -7.57
N SER A 165 -6.48 -25.17 -8.25
CA SER A 165 -6.80 -25.39 -9.67
C SER A 165 -7.70 -26.61 -9.90
N LYS A 166 -7.86 -27.48 -8.89
CA LYS A 166 -8.67 -28.71 -8.96
C LYS A 166 -9.28 -29.02 -7.59
N PRO A 167 -10.33 -29.85 -7.54
CA PRO A 167 -11.04 -30.18 -6.28
C PRO A 167 -10.14 -30.76 -5.19
N GLU A 168 -9.10 -31.53 -5.57
CA GLU A 168 -8.19 -32.17 -4.61
C GLU A 168 -7.37 -31.12 -3.83
N ASP A 169 -7.12 -29.94 -4.41
CA ASP A 169 -6.36 -28.87 -3.77
C ASP A 169 -7.10 -28.27 -2.56
N ILE A 170 -8.44 -28.42 -2.50
CA ILE A 170 -9.30 -27.86 -1.46
C ILE A 170 -8.93 -28.36 -0.05
N THR A 171 -8.47 -29.60 0.06
CA THR A 171 -8.13 -30.21 1.36
C THR A 171 -6.72 -29.89 1.83
N ASN A 172 -5.89 -29.33 0.96
CA ASN A 172 -4.44 -29.21 1.19
C ASN A 172 -3.96 -27.76 1.34
N PHE A 173 -4.84 -26.74 1.10
CA PHE A 173 -4.39 -25.38 1.26
C PHE A 173 -4.39 -24.91 2.72
N THR A 174 -3.41 -24.08 3.06
CA THR A 174 -3.22 -23.56 4.40
C THR A 174 -4.11 -22.34 4.63
N VAL A 175 -4.75 -22.30 5.80
CA VAL A 175 -5.54 -21.15 6.24
C VAL A 175 -4.76 -20.37 7.29
N TYR A 176 -4.57 -19.07 7.06
CA TYR A 176 -3.84 -18.20 7.96
C TYR A 176 -4.78 -17.56 8.98
N ASN A 177 -4.49 -17.76 10.27
CA ASN A 177 -5.26 -17.16 11.37
C ASN A 177 -6.77 -17.41 11.31
N LYS A 178 -7.22 -18.55 10.74
CA LYS A 178 -8.62 -18.93 10.57
C LYS A 178 -9.45 -17.98 9.68
N ILE A 179 -8.82 -17.06 8.95
CA ILE A 179 -9.48 -16.21 7.97
C ILE A 179 -9.08 -16.66 6.58
N TYR A 180 -10.08 -16.93 5.77
CA TYR A 180 -9.92 -17.25 4.36
C TYR A 180 -10.03 -15.96 3.56
N TYR A 181 -9.04 -15.64 2.76
CA TYR A 181 -9.13 -14.69 1.66
C TYR A 181 -8.95 -15.48 0.36
N LEU A 182 -10.03 -15.64 -0.37
CA LEU A 182 -10.10 -16.43 -1.59
C LEU A 182 -10.50 -15.52 -2.75
N GLN A 183 -9.70 -15.49 -3.79
CA GLN A 183 -9.92 -14.62 -4.93
C GLN A 183 -9.80 -15.42 -6.23
N ARG A 184 -10.68 -15.15 -7.22
CA ARG A 184 -10.53 -15.72 -8.56
C ARG A 184 -9.16 -15.41 -9.12
N PHE A 185 -8.48 -16.40 -9.65
CA PHE A 185 -7.25 -16.19 -10.40
C PHE A 185 -7.57 -15.60 -11.77
N ILE A 186 -6.92 -14.52 -12.15
CA ILE A 186 -7.09 -13.90 -13.47
C ILE A 186 -6.09 -14.51 -14.44
N GLU A 187 -6.58 -15.19 -15.46
CA GLU A 187 -5.76 -15.77 -16.52
C GLU A 187 -5.48 -14.71 -17.60
N THR A 188 -4.22 -14.47 -17.85
CA THR A 188 -3.77 -13.45 -18.81
C THR A 188 -3.70 -13.97 -20.26
N GLY A 189 -3.95 -15.27 -20.48
CA GLY A 189 -3.89 -15.91 -21.80
C GLY A 189 -2.49 -16.08 -22.38
N ILE A 190 -1.44 -15.80 -21.62
CA ILE A 190 -0.02 -15.94 -22.00
C ILE A 190 0.65 -16.94 -21.04
N ASP A 191 1.63 -17.69 -21.51
CA ASP A 191 2.31 -18.75 -20.74
C ASP A 191 3.07 -18.24 -19.50
N SER A 192 3.36 -16.93 -19.41
CA SER A 192 3.99 -16.32 -18.25
C SER A 192 3.03 -15.41 -17.50
N ALA A 193 3.05 -15.46 -16.16
CA ALA A 193 2.32 -14.50 -15.35
C ALA A 193 2.91 -13.10 -15.51
N PHE A 194 2.05 -12.14 -15.76
CA PHE A 194 2.45 -10.74 -15.76
C PHE A 194 1.34 -9.86 -15.18
N ASP A 195 1.74 -8.74 -14.63
CA ASP A 195 0.85 -7.68 -14.19
C ASP A 195 1.47 -6.31 -14.49
N TRP A 196 0.67 -5.27 -14.35
CA TRP A 196 1.13 -3.88 -14.38
C TRP A 196 1.12 -3.31 -12.98
N ARG A 197 2.24 -2.69 -12.58
CA ARG A 197 2.32 -1.80 -11.43
C ARG A 197 2.23 -0.37 -11.93
N LEU A 198 1.10 0.31 -11.64
CA LEU A 198 0.91 1.72 -11.88
C LEU A 198 1.22 2.51 -10.61
N PHE A 199 2.07 3.52 -10.71
CA PHE A 199 2.41 4.37 -9.59
C PHE A 199 1.62 5.68 -9.68
N VAL A 200 0.65 5.82 -8.80
CA VAL A 200 -0.26 6.97 -8.74
C VAL A 200 0.22 7.91 -7.64
N ILE A 201 0.28 9.21 -7.93
CA ILE A 201 0.56 10.28 -6.96
C ILE A 201 -0.49 11.38 -7.18
N GLY A 202 -1.25 11.70 -6.13
CA GLY A 202 -2.43 12.56 -6.28
C GLY A 202 -3.43 11.95 -7.24
N ASP A 203 -3.72 12.67 -8.31
CA ASP A 203 -4.66 12.30 -9.38
C ASP A 203 -3.96 11.84 -10.68
N GLN A 204 -2.67 11.52 -10.64
CA GLN A 204 -1.87 11.20 -11.83
C GLN A 204 -1.14 9.87 -11.71
N VAL A 205 -1.18 9.07 -12.77
CA VAL A 205 -0.26 7.95 -12.97
C VAL A 205 1.08 8.52 -13.44
N VAL A 206 2.06 8.59 -12.55
CA VAL A 206 3.36 9.22 -12.84
C VAL A 206 4.35 8.26 -13.51
N ALA A 207 4.21 6.97 -13.28
CA ALA A 207 5.04 5.93 -13.88
C ALA A 207 4.29 4.59 -13.89
N ALA A 208 4.68 3.71 -14.80
CA ALA A 208 4.18 2.35 -14.86
C ALA A 208 5.31 1.37 -15.21
N MET A 209 5.15 0.12 -14.79
CA MET A 209 5.99 -0.99 -15.21
C MET A 209 5.13 -2.24 -15.41
N ARG A 210 5.55 -3.11 -16.33
CA ARG A 210 5.08 -4.47 -16.42
C ARG A 210 6.04 -5.38 -15.66
N ARG A 211 5.50 -6.27 -14.82
CA ARG A 211 6.27 -7.27 -14.10
C ARG A 211 5.98 -8.63 -14.72
N GLU A 212 6.99 -9.36 -15.09
CA GLU A 212 6.88 -10.74 -15.62
C GLU A 212 7.46 -11.71 -14.59
N GLY A 213 6.64 -12.66 -14.16
CA GLY A 213 7.05 -13.73 -13.26
C GLY A 213 7.73 -14.89 -14.01
N VAL A 214 8.38 -15.76 -13.24
CA VAL A 214 8.92 -17.02 -13.74
C VAL A 214 7.84 -18.11 -13.74
N ASP A 215 6.85 -17.96 -12.89
CA ASP A 215 5.71 -18.86 -12.68
C ASP A 215 4.40 -18.03 -12.66
N TRP A 216 3.34 -18.51 -12.07
CA TRP A 216 2.05 -17.81 -11.94
C TRP A 216 2.10 -16.56 -11.01
N ILE A 217 3.23 -16.28 -10.35
CA ILE A 217 3.45 -15.11 -9.48
C ILE A 217 4.37 -14.12 -10.18
N SER A 218 3.92 -12.88 -10.39
CA SER A 218 4.65 -11.81 -11.09
C SER A 218 5.55 -10.95 -10.19
N ASN A 219 5.53 -11.14 -8.87
CA ASN A 219 6.24 -10.29 -7.91
C ASN A 219 7.75 -10.28 -8.11
N VAL A 220 8.35 -9.07 -8.09
CA VAL A 220 9.82 -8.87 -8.23
C VAL A 220 10.61 -9.61 -7.13
N ALA A 221 10.07 -9.66 -5.91
CA ALA A 221 10.69 -10.39 -4.79
C ALA A 221 10.85 -11.90 -5.07
N ASN A 222 10.06 -12.46 -5.97
CA ASN A 222 10.13 -13.86 -6.42
C ASN A 222 10.87 -14.02 -7.74
N GLY A 223 11.72 -13.08 -8.12
CA GLY A 223 12.52 -13.14 -9.35
C GLY A 223 11.85 -12.56 -10.59
N GLY A 224 10.70 -11.91 -10.45
CA GLY A 224 10.01 -11.23 -11.54
C GLY A 224 10.86 -10.11 -12.14
N LYS A 225 10.81 -9.96 -13.47
CA LYS A 225 11.52 -8.93 -14.22
C LYS A 225 10.63 -7.72 -14.46
N CYS A 226 11.23 -6.53 -14.37
CA CYS A 226 10.55 -5.26 -14.62
C CYS A 226 10.84 -4.77 -16.04
N TYR A 227 9.81 -4.31 -16.72
CA TYR A 227 9.89 -3.67 -18.03
C TYR A 227 9.17 -2.33 -18.00
N SER A 228 9.67 -1.35 -18.73
CA SER A 228 8.95 -0.10 -18.92
C SER A 228 7.59 -0.37 -19.57
N ALA A 229 6.56 0.29 -19.09
CA ALA A 229 5.22 0.16 -19.64
C ALA A 229 4.63 1.53 -19.98
N VAL A 230 4.04 1.63 -21.16
CA VAL A 230 3.16 2.74 -21.52
C VAL A 230 1.73 2.27 -21.25
N VAL A 231 1.01 3.03 -20.45
CA VAL A 231 -0.39 2.73 -20.12
C VAL A 231 -1.30 3.68 -20.87
N ASN A 232 -2.44 3.17 -21.36
CA ASN A 232 -3.49 3.98 -21.97
C ASN A 232 -4.39 4.62 -20.91
N ASP A 233 -5.33 5.45 -21.35
CA ASP A 233 -6.26 6.16 -20.46
C ASP A 233 -7.10 5.21 -19.58
N GLN A 234 -7.46 4.02 -20.09
CA GLN A 234 -8.23 3.04 -19.32
C GLN A 234 -7.46 2.51 -18.10
N PHE A 235 -6.17 2.17 -18.27
CA PHE A 235 -5.30 1.79 -17.15
C PHE A 235 -5.11 2.94 -16.18
N ALA A 236 -4.91 4.16 -16.71
CA ALA A 236 -4.70 5.33 -15.88
C ALA A 236 -5.95 5.64 -15.04
N GLU A 237 -7.14 5.56 -15.64
CA GLU A 237 -8.39 5.86 -14.94
C GLU A 237 -8.69 4.84 -13.83
N ILE A 238 -8.66 3.55 -14.13
CA ILE A 238 -8.93 2.52 -13.12
C ILE A 238 -7.94 2.60 -11.94
N ALA A 239 -6.67 2.94 -12.19
CA ALA A 239 -5.67 3.09 -11.12
C ALA A 239 -5.94 4.32 -10.25
N LYS A 240 -6.30 5.47 -10.83
CA LYS A 240 -6.64 6.69 -10.08
C LYS A 240 -7.89 6.48 -9.22
N GLU A 241 -8.92 5.87 -9.79
CA GLU A 241 -10.15 5.56 -9.06
C GLU A 241 -9.89 4.59 -7.90
N ALA A 242 -9.04 3.57 -8.11
CA ALA A 242 -8.65 2.64 -7.06
C ALA A 242 -7.93 3.34 -5.88
N VAL A 243 -7.03 4.27 -6.17
CA VAL A 243 -6.33 5.07 -5.14
C VAL A 243 -7.31 5.95 -4.37
N LYS A 244 -8.26 6.57 -5.08
CA LYS A 244 -9.32 7.39 -4.48
C LYS A 244 -10.26 6.56 -3.60
N ALA A 245 -10.66 5.35 -4.04
CA ALA A 245 -11.54 4.47 -3.28
C ALA A 245 -10.95 4.07 -1.92
N VAL A 246 -9.63 3.93 -1.83
CA VAL A 246 -8.91 3.61 -0.56
C VAL A 246 -8.49 4.86 0.21
N ASP A 247 -8.68 6.07 -0.37
CA ASP A 247 -8.38 7.37 0.25
C ASP A 247 -6.87 7.60 0.45
N MET A 248 -6.08 7.34 -0.58
CA MET A 248 -4.62 7.48 -0.55
C MET A 248 -4.12 8.72 -1.28
N HIS A 249 -3.03 9.30 -0.77
CA HIS A 249 -2.29 10.35 -1.47
C HIS A 249 -1.43 9.80 -2.61
N TYR A 250 -0.88 8.61 -2.43
CA TYR A 250 -0.12 7.89 -3.45
C TYR A 250 -0.22 6.39 -3.22
N ALA A 251 -0.11 5.62 -4.28
CA ALA A 251 -0.10 4.18 -4.19
C ALA A 251 0.60 3.50 -5.38
N GLY A 252 0.97 2.25 -5.18
CA GLY A 252 1.25 1.31 -6.25
C GLY A 252 0.03 0.44 -6.50
N VAL A 253 -0.61 0.59 -7.65
CA VAL A 253 -1.79 -0.17 -8.04
C VAL A 253 -1.38 -1.32 -8.94
N ASP A 254 -1.75 -2.54 -8.55
CA ASP A 254 -1.49 -3.75 -9.34
C ASP A 254 -2.73 -4.07 -10.18
N VAL A 255 -2.55 -4.09 -11.48
CA VAL A 255 -3.62 -4.34 -12.47
C VAL A 255 -3.25 -5.55 -13.31
N MET A 256 -4.17 -6.47 -13.47
CA MET A 256 -4.10 -7.57 -14.44
C MET A 256 -5.08 -7.32 -15.58
N GLN A 257 -4.70 -7.75 -16.77
CA GLN A 257 -5.60 -7.80 -17.91
C GLN A 257 -5.86 -9.25 -18.27
N ASP A 258 -7.11 -9.63 -18.34
CA ASP A 258 -7.48 -10.98 -18.74
C ASP A 258 -7.36 -11.19 -20.26
N GLN A 259 -7.59 -12.44 -20.69
CA GLN A 259 -7.52 -12.81 -22.10
C GLN A 259 -8.60 -12.13 -22.99
N ASN A 260 -9.63 -11.54 -22.39
CA ASN A 260 -10.67 -10.77 -23.10
C ASN A 260 -10.32 -9.26 -23.17
N GLY A 261 -9.23 -8.84 -22.53
CA GLY A 261 -8.80 -7.45 -22.45
C GLY A 261 -9.40 -6.68 -21.27
N GLU A 262 -10.16 -7.32 -20.38
CA GLU A 262 -10.73 -6.68 -19.20
C GLU A 262 -9.66 -6.43 -18.14
N LEU A 263 -9.71 -5.27 -17.49
CA LEU A 263 -8.76 -4.87 -16.45
C LEU A 263 -9.30 -5.20 -15.05
N TRP A 264 -8.44 -5.72 -14.21
CA TRP A 264 -8.76 -6.15 -12.84
C TRP A 264 -7.74 -5.56 -11.87
N VAL A 265 -8.19 -4.74 -10.91
CA VAL A 265 -7.35 -4.26 -9.81
C VAL A 265 -7.21 -5.38 -8.78
N THR A 266 -6.01 -5.88 -8.61
CA THR A 266 -5.73 -7.00 -7.70
C THR A 266 -5.17 -6.59 -6.34
N GLU A 267 -4.55 -5.39 -6.26
CA GLU A 267 -3.97 -4.83 -5.04
C GLU A 267 -3.76 -3.31 -5.16
N VAL A 268 -3.92 -2.59 -4.03
CA VAL A 268 -3.56 -1.18 -3.89
C VAL A 268 -2.63 -1.04 -2.69
N ASN A 269 -1.38 -0.67 -2.94
CA ASN A 269 -0.32 -0.63 -1.94
C ASN A 269 -0.06 0.80 -1.47
N SER A 270 -0.28 1.10 -0.18
CA SER A 270 -0.08 2.43 0.42
C SER A 270 1.38 2.81 0.63
N ILE A 271 2.27 1.83 0.76
CA ILE A 271 3.71 2.02 0.98
C ILE A 271 4.48 1.23 -0.08
N PRO A 272 4.29 1.56 -1.37
CA PRO A 272 4.89 0.80 -2.45
C PRO A 272 6.42 0.97 -2.48
N ALA A 273 7.14 -0.11 -2.76
CA ALA A 273 8.53 -0.03 -3.17
C ALA A 273 8.60 0.39 -4.65
N TRP A 274 9.49 1.33 -4.98
CA TRP A 274 9.61 1.85 -6.35
C TRP A 274 10.99 1.68 -6.98
N LYS A 275 11.94 0.98 -6.34
CA LYS A 275 13.28 0.76 -6.92
C LYS A 275 13.23 0.07 -8.28
N GLY A 276 12.41 -0.98 -8.41
CA GLY A 276 12.20 -1.66 -9.70
C GLY A 276 11.52 -0.76 -10.75
N LEU A 277 10.53 0.04 -10.33
CA LEU A 277 9.87 1.02 -11.19
C LEU A 277 10.85 2.09 -11.68
N GLN A 278 11.70 2.62 -10.79
CA GLN A 278 12.73 3.61 -11.10
C GLN A 278 13.73 3.09 -12.12
N SER A 279 14.10 1.80 -12.06
CA SER A 279 15.09 1.21 -12.98
C SER A 279 14.65 1.15 -14.45
N VAL A 280 13.34 1.27 -14.70
CA VAL A 280 12.75 1.20 -16.05
C VAL A 280 12.02 2.49 -16.45
N ASN A 281 12.15 3.56 -15.66
CA ASN A 281 11.58 4.87 -15.95
C ASN A 281 12.61 5.98 -15.74
N ASN A 282 12.62 6.97 -16.61
CA ASN A 282 13.54 8.13 -16.53
C ASN A 282 13.11 9.18 -15.49
N LEU A 283 11.87 9.12 -15.02
CA LEU A 283 11.34 10.03 -14.00
C LEU A 283 11.96 9.70 -12.63
N VAL A 284 12.31 10.70 -11.84
CA VAL A 284 12.72 10.53 -10.44
C VAL A 284 11.45 10.48 -9.56
N VAL A 285 11.10 9.27 -9.13
CA VAL A 285 9.84 9.03 -8.38
C VAL A 285 9.83 9.79 -7.05
N ALA A 286 10.97 9.84 -6.34
CA ALA A 286 11.08 10.54 -5.07
C ALA A 286 10.78 12.05 -5.20
N ASP A 287 11.22 12.70 -6.29
CA ASP A 287 10.93 14.11 -6.53
C ASP A 287 9.42 14.35 -6.68
N LYS A 288 8.70 13.46 -7.38
CA LYS A 288 7.25 13.56 -7.55
C LYS A 288 6.49 13.32 -6.26
N LEU A 289 6.94 12.36 -5.45
CA LEU A 289 6.38 12.11 -4.11
C LEU A 289 6.53 13.33 -3.22
N VAL A 290 7.74 13.93 -3.18
CA VAL A 290 8.00 15.10 -2.35
C VAL A 290 7.28 16.34 -2.87
N GLU A 291 7.15 16.54 -4.18
CA GLU A 291 6.33 17.62 -4.76
C GLU A 291 4.88 17.53 -4.28
N ASN A 292 4.26 16.36 -4.37
CA ASN A 292 2.88 16.16 -3.93
C ASN A 292 2.75 16.26 -2.40
N PHE A 293 3.68 15.70 -1.63
CA PHE A 293 3.72 15.85 -0.18
C PHE A 293 3.71 17.32 0.25
N VAL A 294 4.59 18.13 -0.34
CA VAL A 294 4.70 19.57 -0.05
C VAL A 294 3.42 20.30 -0.41
N TYR A 295 2.82 19.97 -1.55
CA TYR A 295 1.52 20.51 -1.96
C TYR A 295 0.41 20.17 -0.94
N CYS A 296 0.29 18.92 -0.52
CA CYS A 296 -0.69 18.49 0.48
C CYS A 296 -0.47 19.19 1.83
N MET A 297 0.77 19.28 2.29
CA MET A 297 1.12 19.98 3.53
C MET A 297 0.76 21.47 3.51
N GLN A 298 1.01 22.14 2.40
CA GLN A 298 0.63 23.55 2.23
C GLN A 298 -0.87 23.76 2.15
N SER A 299 -1.59 22.83 1.49
CA SER A 299 -3.05 22.86 1.37
C SER A 299 -3.71 22.66 2.73
N GLN A 300 -3.25 21.71 3.52
CA GLN A 300 -3.75 21.46 4.86
C GLN A 300 -3.51 22.65 5.79
N ALA A 301 -2.34 23.29 5.71
CA ALA A 301 -2.03 24.47 6.50
C ALA A 301 -2.98 25.66 6.20
N LYS A 302 -3.40 25.82 4.94
CA LYS A 302 -4.39 26.86 4.57
C LYS A 302 -5.77 26.56 5.13
N ILE A 303 -6.20 25.29 5.14
CA ILE A 303 -7.48 24.87 5.73
C ILE A 303 -7.48 25.10 7.23
N ASN A 304 -6.40 24.74 7.93
CA ASN A 304 -6.26 24.93 9.37
C ASN A 304 -6.21 26.43 9.80
N LEU A 305 -5.84 27.33 8.91
CA LEU A 305 -5.86 28.79 9.17
C LEU A 305 -7.25 29.40 8.90
N ALA A 306 -8.11 28.73 8.15
CA ALA A 306 -9.43 29.19 7.77
C ALA A 306 -10.55 28.67 8.70
N SER A 307 -10.24 27.64 9.53
CA SER A 307 -11.12 27.04 10.56
C SER A 307 -10.86 27.65 11.95
#